data_1178cfec0c1a1f4c2e546c7d2c6fd797
#
_entry.id   1178cfec0c1a1f4c2e546c7d2c6fd797
#
_cell.length_a   1.000
_cell.length_b   1.000
_cell.length_c   1.000
_cell.angle_alpha   90.00
_cell.angle_beta   90.00
_cell.angle_gamma   90.00
#
_symmetry.space_group_name_H-M   'P 1'
#
loop_
_entity.id
_entity.type
_entity.pdbx_description
1 polymer ?
#
loop_
_entity_poly.entity_id
_entity_poly.type
_entity_poly.pdbx_seq_one_letter_code
_entity_poly.pdbx_strand_id
1 'polypeptide(L)'
;MEYIEVSARTVDDAITEALVKLGATSDQIEYEVIEKGSTGFLGIARKDAVIKVRKKYSVEDDITEFLQKIFAAMNLKVEIIIEKAEDGNTYNVELKGDDMGILIGKRGQTLDSLQYLANLAVNKNSEEYIKVKIDTEDYRTSRKETL
;
A
#
# COMPACT_ATOMS: atom_id res chain seq x y z
N MET A 1 3.54 -2.72 -9.17
CA MET A 1 2.81 -1.60 -9.80
C MET A 1 3.56 -1.17 -11.05
N GLU A 2 2.85 -1.03 -12.15
CA GLU A 2 3.45 -0.66 -13.40
C GLU A 2 3.78 0.84 -13.46
N TYR A 3 4.80 1.17 -14.25
CA TYR A 3 5.12 2.57 -14.51
C TYR A 3 4.08 3.20 -15.43
N ILE A 4 3.80 4.48 -15.19
CA ILE A 4 3.05 5.30 -16.14
C ILE A 4 4.01 6.31 -16.77
N GLU A 5 3.75 6.74 -18.00
CA GLU A 5 4.51 7.80 -18.65
C GLU A 5 3.80 9.13 -18.46
N VAL A 6 4.57 10.17 -18.12
CA VAL A 6 4.08 11.54 -17.97
C VAL A 6 4.98 12.46 -18.74
N SER A 7 4.39 13.34 -19.53
CA SER A 7 5.08 14.36 -20.32
C SER A 7 4.70 15.75 -19.84
N ALA A 8 5.67 16.63 -19.74
CA ALA A 8 5.46 18.04 -19.40
C ALA A 8 6.61 18.89 -19.95
N ARG A 9 6.58 20.18 -19.72
CA ARG A 9 7.63 21.09 -20.21
C ARG A 9 8.99 20.77 -19.65
N THR A 10 9.03 20.42 -18.36
CA THR A 10 10.27 20.09 -17.66
C THR A 10 10.07 18.79 -16.89
N VAL A 11 11.18 18.21 -16.42
CA VAL A 11 11.12 17.03 -15.54
C VAL A 11 10.36 17.36 -14.27
N ASP A 12 10.60 18.53 -13.67
CA ASP A 12 9.91 18.93 -12.44
C ASP A 12 8.40 19.05 -12.63
N ASP A 13 7.97 19.63 -13.75
CA ASP A 13 6.55 19.72 -14.10
C ASP A 13 5.94 18.34 -14.30
N ALA A 14 6.66 17.43 -14.95
CA ALA A 14 6.22 16.05 -15.15
C ALA A 14 6.05 15.31 -13.83
N ILE A 15 6.98 15.50 -12.90
CA ILE A 15 6.88 14.90 -11.55
C ILE A 15 5.65 15.44 -10.83
N THR A 16 5.43 16.75 -10.85
CA THR A 16 4.26 17.37 -10.22
C THR A 16 2.96 16.79 -10.78
N GLU A 17 2.87 16.68 -12.10
CA GLU A 17 1.70 16.09 -12.73
C GLU A 17 1.50 14.63 -12.34
N ALA A 18 2.59 13.87 -12.26
CA ALA A 18 2.55 12.46 -11.82
C ALA A 18 2.05 12.31 -10.39
N LEU A 19 2.48 13.19 -9.48
CA LEU A 19 2.02 13.17 -8.09
C LEU A 19 0.51 13.35 -7.98
N VAL A 20 -0.05 14.25 -8.79
CA VAL A 20 -1.51 14.45 -8.84
C VAL A 20 -2.20 13.21 -9.40
N LYS A 21 -1.70 12.64 -10.49
CA LYS A 21 -2.29 11.45 -11.11
C LYS A 21 -2.24 10.22 -10.22
N LEU A 22 -1.16 10.05 -9.46
CA LEU A 22 -0.98 8.89 -8.57
C LEU A 22 -1.55 9.12 -7.17
N GLY A 23 -1.92 10.35 -6.83
CA GLY A 23 -2.37 10.70 -5.48
C GLY A 23 -1.28 10.45 -4.44
N ALA A 24 -0.04 10.77 -4.77
CA ALA A 24 1.14 10.48 -3.95
C ALA A 24 1.96 11.73 -3.67
N THR A 25 2.86 11.64 -2.70
CA THR A 25 3.86 12.68 -2.42
C THR A 25 5.20 12.30 -3.06
N SER A 26 6.13 13.24 -3.17
CA SER A 26 7.40 13.02 -3.87
C SER A 26 8.26 11.89 -3.27
N ASP A 27 8.16 11.68 -1.97
CA ASP A 27 8.88 10.60 -1.28
C ASP A 27 8.26 9.21 -1.50
N GLN A 28 7.05 9.17 -2.06
CA GLN A 28 6.29 7.93 -2.31
C GLN A 28 6.42 7.40 -3.73
N ILE A 29 7.19 8.06 -4.59
CA ILE A 29 7.32 7.66 -5.99
C ILE A 29 8.75 7.30 -6.36
N GLU A 30 8.86 6.46 -7.40
CA GLU A 30 10.11 6.19 -8.12
C GLU A 30 9.89 6.65 -9.56
N TYR A 31 10.91 7.26 -10.15
CA TYR A 31 10.81 7.68 -11.53
C TYR A 31 12.13 7.52 -12.27
N GLU A 32 12.03 7.43 -13.61
CA GLU A 32 13.17 7.47 -14.52
C GLU A 32 12.90 8.53 -15.58
N VAL A 33 13.92 9.32 -15.91
CA VAL A 33 13.83 10.33 -16.95
C VAL A 33 14.11 9.65 -18.30
N ILE A 34 13.11 9.64 -19.19
CA ILE A 34 13.26 9.11 -20.55
C ILE A 34 13.80 10.18 -21.46
N GLU A 35 13.24 11.40 -21.36
CA GLU A 35 13.60 12.56 -22.16
C GLU A 35 13.65 13.79 -21.24
N LYS A 36 14.75 14.51 -21.24
CA LYS A 36 14.91 15.69 -20.37
C LYS A 36 14.10 16.89 -20.85
N GLY A 37 13.75 16.91 -22.11
CA GLY A 37 13.13 18.04 -22.70
C GLY A 37 14.13 19.15 -23.09
N SER A 38 13.68 20.10 -23.85
CA SER A 38 14.47 21.26 -24.22
C SER A 38 13.58 22.49 -24.43
N THR A 39 14.13 23.68 -24.11
CA THR A 39 13.40 24.94 -24.21
C THR A 39 13.61 25.52 -25.57
N GLY A 40 13.43 25.04 -26.67
CA GLY A 40 13.63 25.63 -28.00
C GLY A 40 14.61 26.82 -28.03
N PHE A 41 15.72 26.69 -28.71
CA PHE A 41 16.73 27.74 -28.81
C PHE A 41 17.21 27.81 -30.26
N LEU A 42 17.39 29.03 -30.77
CA LEU A 42 17.85 29.28 -32.15
C LEU A 42 16.98 28.58 -33.22
N GLY A 43 15.67 28.61 -33.06
CA GLY A 43 14.74 28.02 -34.01
C GLY A 43 14.55 26.53 -33.93
N ILE A 44 15.18 25.86 -32.99
CA ILE A 44 14.96 24.43 -32.70
C ILE A 44 13.64 24.26 -31.93
N ALA A 45 12.80 23.35 -32.38
CA ALA A 45 11.52 23.07 -31.70
C ALA A 45 11.74 22.59 -30.28
N ARG A 46 10.91 23.10 -29.39
CA ARG A 46 10.90 22.65 -27.99
C ARG A 46 10.48 21.19 -27.89
N LYS A 47 11.19 20.42 -27.09
CA LYS A 47 10.81 19.05 -26.76
C LYS A 47 10.31 18.99 -25.31
N ASP A 48 9.26 18.24 -25.10
CA ASP A 48 8.76 18.00 -23.76
C ASP A 48 9.64 16.98 -23.02
N ALA A 49 9.70 17.13 -21.71
CA ALA A 49 10.30 16.11 -20.85
C ALA A 49 9.34 14.93 -20.72
N VAL A 50 9.87 13.72 -20.67
CA VAL A 50 9.08 12.50 -20.51
C VAL A 50 9.70 11.69 -19.39
N ILE A 51 8.89 11.27 -18.44
CA ILE A 51 9.33 10.41 -17.35
C ILE A 51 8.45 9.16 -17.23
N LYS A 52 9.02 8.09 -16.71
CA LYS A 52 8.28 6.93 -16.22
C LYS A 52 8.20 7.04 -14.72
N VAL A 53 7.04 6.86 -14.14
CA VAL A 53 6.83 7.03 -12.71
C VAL A 53 5.90 5.97 -12.16
N ARG A 54 6.15 5.54 -10.95
CA ARG A 54 5.27 4.65 -10.20
C ARG A 54 5.37 4.94 -8.70
N LYS A 55 4.37 4.51 -7.95
CA LYS A 55 4.48 4.54 -6.49
C LYS A 55 5.52 3.51 -6.04
N LYS A 56 6.29 3.86 -5.02
CA LYS A 56 7.18 2.91 -4.37
C LYS A 56 6.38 1.79 -3.74
N TYR A 57 6.96 0.61 -3.71
CA TYR A 57 6.36 -0.52 -3.00
C TYR A 57 6.24 -0.19 -1.51
N SER A 58 5.07 -0.42 -0.95
CA SER A 58 4.78 -0.24 0.46
C SER A 58 4.08 -1.48 1.00
N VAL A 59 4.62 -2.06 2.06
CA VAL A 59 4.02 -3.23 2.71
C VAL A 59 2.66 -2.87 3.29
N GLU A 60 2.52 -1.68 3.87
CA GLU A 60 1.25 -1.21 4.42
C GLU A 60 0.17 -1.11 3.34
N ASP A 61 0.53 -0.59 2.18
CA ASP A 61 -0.41 -0.49 1.05
C ASP A 61 -0.84 -1.88 0.56
N ASP A 62 0.09 -2.82 0.51
CA ASP A 62 -0.19 -4.20 0.10
C ASP A 62 -1.16 -4.87 1.08
N ILE A 63 -0.93 -4.73 2.37
CA ILE A 63 -1.81 -5.25 3.42
C ILE A 63 -3.20 -4.63 3.29
N THR A 64 -3.26 -3.31 3.19
CA THR A 64 -4.52 -2.57 3.11
C THR A 64 -5.32 -3.00 1.88
N GLU A 65 -4.69 -3.05 0.71
CA GLU A 65 -5.36 -3.46 -0.51
C GLU A 65 -5.91 -4.89 -0.42
N PHE A 66 -5.11 -5.80 0.10
CA PHE A 66 -5.52 -7.19 0.28
C PHE A 66 -6.76 -7.30 1.18
N LEU A 67 -6.71 -6.65 2.34
CA LEU A 67 -7.81 -6.71 3.30
C LEU A 67 -9.06 -5.99 2.80
N GLN A 68 -8.91 -4.85 2.15
CA GLN A 68 -10.05 -4.10 1.61
C GLN A 68 -10.81 -4.90 0.56
N LYS A 69 -10.12 -5.66 -0.28
CA LYS A 69 -10.76 -6.52 -1.28
C LYS A 69 -11.61 -7.60 -0.61
N ILE A 70 -11.11 -8.20 0.46
CA ILE A 70 -11.84 -9.22 1.21
C ILE A 70 -13.06 -8.62 1.89
N PHE A 71 -12.90 -7.49 2.58
CA PHE A 71 -14.00 -6.84 3.30
C PHE A 71 -15.07 -6.32 2.36
N ALA A 72 -14.69 -5.80 1.21
CA ALA A 72 -15.64 -5.39 0.19
C ALA A 72 -16.48 -6.57 -0.31
N ALA A 73 -15.85 -7.72 -0.53
CA ALA A 73 -16.55 -8.94 -0.93
C ALA A 73 -17.51 -9.45 0.14
N MET A 74 -17.21 -9.19 1.41
CA MET A 74 -18.05 -9.55 2.55
C MET A 74 -19.09 -8.49 2.90
N ASN A 75 -19.11 -7.35 2.21
CA ASN A 75 -19.94 -6.18 2.51
C ASN A 75 -19.72 -5.63 3.94
N LEU A 76 -18.47 -5.68 4.39
CA LEU A 76 -18.12 -5.17 5.70
C LEU A 76 -17.41 -3.84 5.61
N LYS A 77 -17.75 -2.93 6.53
CA LYS A 77 -17.05 -1.67 6.69
C LYS A 77 -16.06 -1.84 7.85
N VAL A 78 -14.78 -1.82 7.54
CA VAL A 78 -13.73 -2.07 8.51
C VAL A 78 -12.68 -0.98 8.43
N GLU A 79 -12.32 -0.41 9.57
CA GLU A 79 -11.19 0.49 9.68
C GLU A 79 -9.93 -0.35 9.90
N ILE A 80 -8.92 -0.13 9.08
CA ILE A 80 -7.67 -0.87 9.11
C ILE A 80 -6.58 0.05 9.64
N ILE A 81 -6.00 -0.30 10.79
CA ILE A 81 -4.92 0.46 11.41
C ILE A 81 -3.67 -0.40 11.40
N ILE A 82 -2.60 0.10 10.79
CA ILE A 82 -1.35 -0.65 10.66
C ILE A 82 -0.24 0.08 11.41
N GLU A 83 0.46 -0.65 12.26
CA GLU A 83 1.61 -0.15 13.00
C GLU A 83 2.81 -1.05 12.73
N LYS A 84 3.89 -0.45 12.25
CA LYS A 84 5.15 -1.16 12.02
C LYS A 84 5.90 -1.31 13.34
N ALA A 85 6.27 -2.54 13.67
CA ALA A 85 7.03 -2.82 14.89
C ALA A 85 8.49 -2.36 14.76
N GLU A 86 9.17 -2.25 15.89
CA GLU A 86 10.56 -1.76 15.95
C GLU A 86 11.55 -2.63 15.18
N ASP A 87 11.27 -3.93 15.02
CA ASP A 87 12.13 -4.84 14.26
C ASP A 87 12.14 -4.54 12.76
N GLY A 88 11.21 -3.71 12.28
CA GLY A 88 11.12 -3.31 10.88
C GLY A 88 10.47 -4.33 9.95
N ASN A 89 10.19 -5.54 10.41
CA ASN A 89 9.65 -6.62 9.59
C ASN A 89 8.28 -7.12 10.05
N THR A 90 7.82 -6.68 11.21
CA THR A 90 6.51 -7.06 11.76
C THR A 90 5.55 -5.90 11.64
N TYR A 91 4.37 -6.17 11.11
CA TYR A 91 3.28 -5.19 10.95
C TYR A 91 2.09 -5.66 11.77
N ASN A 92 1.71 -4.85 12.74
CA ASN A 92 0.55 -5.12 13.58
C ASN A 92 -0.66 -4.42 12.98
N VAL A 93 -1.67 -5.19 12.65
CA VAL A 93 -2.89 -4.71 12.02
C VAL A 93 -4.04 -4.83 13.00
N GLU A 94 -4.69 -3.72 13.29
CA GLU A 94 -5.90 -3.68 14.11
C GLU A 94 -7.10 -3.38 13.23
N LEU A 95 -8.14 -4.16 13.36
CA LEU A 95 -9.39 -4.01 12.61
C LEU A 95 -10.48 -3.51 13.54
N LYS A 96 -11.16 -2.46 13.14
CA LYS A 96 -12.27 -1.86 13.92
C LYS A 96 -13.51 -1.70 13.06
N GLY A 97 -14.65 -1.92 13.66
CA GLY A 97 -15.94 -1.77 13.00
C GLY A 97 -17.06 -2.36 13.83
N ASP A 98 -18.28 -2.27 13.31
CA ASP A 98 -19.48 -2.68 14.04
C ASP A 98 -19.70 -4.21 14.03
N ASP A 99 -19.20 -4.89 13.01
CA ASP A 99 -19.47 -6.33 12.78
C ASP A 99 -18.22 -7.19 12.95
N MET A 100 -17.35 -6.84 13.88
CA MET A 100 -16.08 -7.55 14.07
C MET A 100 -16.24 -9.01 14.49
N GLY A 101 -17.37 -9.37 15.10
CA GLY A 101 -17.65 -10.77 15.42
C GLY A 101 -17.58 -11.71 14.22
N ILE A 102 -17.96 -11.21 13.02
CA ILE A 102 -17.87 -11.98 11.79
C ILE A 102 -16.42 -12.28 11.43
N LEU A 103 -15.53 -11.29 11.61
CA LEU A 103 -14.10 -11.44 11.32
C LEU A 103 -13.37 -12.31 12.33
N ILE A 104 -13.79 -12.28 13.58
CA ILE A 104 -13.23 -13.16 14.59
C ILE A 104 -13.59 -14.62 14.25
N GLY A 105 -14.85 -14.85 13.88
CA GLY A 105 -15.35 -16.18 13.62
C GLY A 105 -15.37 -17.05 14.87
N LYS A 106 -15.48 -18.35 14.65
CA LYS A 106 -15.55 -19.29 15.75
C LYS A 106 -14.14 -19.49 16.34
N ARG A 107 -13.95 -19.10 17.60
CA ARG A 107 -12.66 -19.23 18.32
C ARG A 107 -11.48 -18.52 17.61
N GLY A 108 -11.76 -17.45 16.86
CA GLY A 108 -10.73 -16.72 16.15
C GLY A 108 -10.25 -17.36 14.85
N GLN A 109 -10.94 -18.37 14.34
CA GLN A 109 -10.51 -19.08 13.14
C GLN A 109 -10.49 -18.21 11.89
N THR A 110 -11.47 -17.33 11.73
CA THR A 110 -11.49 -16.42 10.58
C THR A 110 -10.34 -15.43 10.67
N LEU A 111 -10.10 -14.90 11.86
CA LEU A 111 -9.00 -13.98 12.11
C LEU A 111 -7.63 -14.64 11.83
N ASP A 112 -7.45 -15.88 12.26
CA ASP A 112 -6.23 -16.65 11.99
C ASP A 112 -6.03 -16.91 10.50
N SER A 113 -7.12 -17.22 9.79
CA SER A 113 -7.07 -17.43 8.34
C SER A 113 -6.71 -16.17 7.59
N LEU A 114 -7.27 -15.02 7.98
CA LEU A 114 -6.92 -13.73 7.40
C LEU A 114 -5.44 -13.42 7.61
N GLN A 115 -4.93 -13.67 8.80
CA GLN A 115 -3.53 -13.44 9.12
C GLN A 115 -2.62 -14.31 8.25
N TYR A 116 -2.94 -15.58 8.11
CA TYR A 116 -2.18 -16.51 7.28
C TYR A 116 -2.15 -16.06 5.82
N LEU A 117 -3.31 -15.72 5.28
CA LEU A 117 -3.43 -15.28 3.88
C LEU A 117 -2.73 -13.94 3.64
N ALA A 118 -2.82 -13.02 4.59
CA ALA A 118 -2.13 -11.73 4.49
C ALA A 118 -0.61 -11.93 4.45
N ASN A 119 -0.09 -12.82 5.29
CA ASN A 119 1.35 -13.15 5.28
C ASN A 119 1.79 -13.72 3.93
N LEU A 120 1.00 -14.61 3.34
CA LEU A 120 1.31 -15.17 2.02
C LEU A 120 1.30 -14.08 0.94
N ALA A 121 0.28 -13.23 0.95
CA ALA A 121 0.11 -12.19 -0.07
C ALA A 121 1.25 -11.17 -0.04
N VAL A 122 1.65 -10.72 1.15
CA VAL A 122 2.71 -9.73 1.32
C VAL A 122 4.06 -10.31 0.96
N ASN A 123 4.36 -11.53 1.40
CA ASN A 123 5.67 -12.14 1.17
C ASN A 123 5.90 -12.55 -0.28
N LYS A 124 4.83 -12.67 -1.07
CA LYS A 124 4.94 -12.95 -2.49
C LYS A 124 5.73 -11.88 -3.26
N ASN A 125 5.60 -10.62 -2.82
CA ASN A 125 6.20 -9.47 -3.49
C ASN A 125 7.39 -8.86 -2.73
N SER A 126 7.71 -9.36 -1.55
CA SER A 126 8.76 -8.80 -0.70
C SER A 126 10.05 -9.60 -0.82
N GLU A 127 11.19 -8.89 -0.82
CA GLU A 127 12.52 -9.52 -0.80
C GLU A 127 12.86 -10.10 0.57
N GLU A 128 12.38 -9.44 1.63
CA GLU A 128 12.59 -9.88 3.01
C GLU A 128 11.31 -10.50 3.57
N TYR A 129 11.47 -11.41 4.51
CA TYR A 129 10.31 -12.02 5.17
C TYR A 129 9.57 -10.97 6.02
N ILE A 130 8.28 -10.82 5.75
CA ILE A 130 7.40 -9.89 6.47
C ILE A 130 6.43 -10.70 7.32
N LYS A 131 6.24 -10.28 8.55
CA LYS A 131 5.28 -10.89 9.47
C LYS A 131 4.12 -9.93 9.69
N VAL A 132 2.91 -10.38 9.38
CA VAL A 132 1.68 -9.62 9.60
C VAL A 132 0.91 -10.27 10.74
N LYS A 133 0.58 -9.47 11.74
CA LYS A 133 -0.26 -9.91 12.87
C LYS A 133 -1.56 -9.13 12.82
N ILE A 134 -2.68 -9.85 12.77
CA ILE A 134 -4.01 -9.24 12.66
C ILE A 134 -4.80 -9.52 13.93
N ASP A 135 -5.38 -8.46 14.49
CA ASP A 135 -6.26 -8.57 15.65
C ASP A 135 -7.43 -7.59 15.50
N THR A 136 -8.44 -7.75 16.32
CA THR A 136 -9.57 -6.84 16.37
C THR A 136 -10.06 -6.71 17.81
N GLU A 137 -10.21 -5.45 18.27
CA GLU A 137 -10.74 -5.13 19.60
C GLU A 137 -10.01 -5.88 20.73
N ASP A 138 -8.68 -6.07 20.59
CA ASP A 138 -7.84 -6.82 21.54
C ASP A 138 -8.36 -8.25 21.81
N TYR A 139 -9.03 -8.85 20.83
CA TYR A 139 -9.62 -10.18 20.95
C TYR A 139 -8.61 -11.23 21.44
N ARG A 140 -7.42 -11.25 20.85
CA ARG A 140 -6.42 -12.27 21.20
C ARG A 140 -5.94 -12.13 22.64
N THR A 141 -5.74 -10.90 23.09
CA THR A 141 -5.35 -10.60 24.48
C THR A 141 -6.47 -10.95 25.44
N SER A 142 -7.69 -10.52 25.16
CA SER A 142 -8.86 -10.81 25.99
C SER A 142 -9.10 -12.31 26.14
N ARG A 143 -8.94 -13.06 25.05
CA ARG A 143 -9.12 -14.51 25.09
C ARG A 143 -8.04 -15.20 25.93
N LYS A 144 -6.80 -14.73 25.86
CA LYS A 144 -5.71 -15.22 26.70
C LYS A 144 -5.99 -15.01 28.19
N GLU A 145 -6.51 -13.84 28.54
CA GLU A 145 -6.84 -13.51 29.91
C GLU A 145 -8.02 -14.32 30.45
N THR A 146 -8.94 -14.71 29.58
CA THR A 146 -10.11 -15.50 29.96
C THR A 146 -9.78 -16.99 30.16
N LEU A 147 -8.80 -17.46 29.45
CA LEU A 147 -8.35 -18.84 29.54
C LEU A 147 -7.38 -19.05 30.71
#